data_fb8b3dd4036834c319fb0766a70f44bf
#
_entry.id   fb8b3dd4036834c319fb0766a70f44bf
#
_cell.length_a   1.000
_cell.length_b   1.000
_cell.length_c   1.000
_cell.angle_alpha   90.00
_cell.angle_beta   90.00
_cell.angle_gamma   90.00
#
_symmetry.space_group_name_H-M   'P 1'
#
loop_
_entity.id
_entity.type
_entity.pdbx_description
1 polymer ?
#
loop_
_entity_poly.entity_id
_entity_poly.type
_entity_poly.pdbx_seq_one_letter_code
_entity_poly.pdbx_strand_id
1 'polypeptide(L)'
;IKISVTIDKKERPTGHEGWNNLFFMSKEMMNRLIAICEEEGINVDDTVCVDRDINYRYEGAKDLAYLERNLFRYKDGVYTGTPENIRIYEGSNPKEELQYIVSEILQLTRKEGFRYRDIAVVTADLETYGKVAANMMKQNDIPAFLDYKRSVASNPYVEMLCSALEIVEKGYPYDTMFRYLRTGLTGISRHDIDMLENYCLAVGIRGSRAWHEPWKKKMKRSTYQPELETLNVLREQIMAPFLNLEAVLKDKEANVRAYVTAVYEFVTALHSAEQIKALSECEPAGNEYEQLYAKVLELFDRIVELLGEEKVSLKEFNRIVAA
;
A
#
# COMPACT_ATOMS: atom_id res chain seq x y z
N ILE A 1 16.49 32.79 -10.03
CA ILE A 1 16.38 31.41 -9.50
C ILE A 1 17.79 30.84 -9.41
N LYS A 2 18.12 30.11 -8.34
CA LYS A 2 19.39 29.37 -8.19
C LYS A 2 19.08 27.91 -8.09
N ILE A 3 19.75 27.10 -8.92
CA ILE A 3 19.56 25.63 -8.97
C ILE A 3 20.89 24.98 -8.66
N SER A 4 20.91 24.05 -7.71
CA SER A 4 22.08 23.29 -7.31
C SER A 4 21.96 21.86 -7.82
N VAL A 5 23.00 21.36 -8.46
CA VAL A 5 23.04 20.02 -9.04
C VAL A 5 24.33 19.33 -8.63
N THR A 6 24.23 18.06 -8.28
CA THR A 6 25.41 17.23 -7.95
C THR A 6 25.92 16.52 -9.19
N ILE A 7 27.17 16.79 -9.55
CA ILE A 7 27.91 16.14 -10.62
C ILE A 7 29.37 15.93 -10.18
N ASP A 8 30.15 15.16 -10.93
CA ASP A 8 31.59 15.02 -10.67
C ASP A 8 32.34 16.28 -11.12
N LYS A 9 33.35 16.69 -10.36
CA LYS A 9 34.26 17.80 -10.64
C LYS A 9 34.80 17.81 -12.06
N LYS A 10 35.10 16.63 -12.61
CA LYS A 10 35.72 16.46 -13.93
C LYS A 10 34.71 16.40 -15.07
N GLU A 11 33.42 16.39 -14.75
CA GLU A 11 32.39 16.29 -15.75
C GLU A 11 31.82 17.66 -16.12
N ARG A 12 31.53 17.86 -17.41
CA ARG A 12 30.82 19.06 -17.82
C ARG A 12 29.39 19.05 -17.32
N PRO A 13 28.86 20.18 -16.82
CA PRO A 13 27.48 20.25 -16.35
C PRO A 13 26.45 19.89 -17.43
N THR A 14 26.78 20.22 -18.68
CA THR A 14 25.97 19.98 -19.86
C THR A 14 26.68 18.99 -20.79
N GLY A 15 25.94 18.05 -21.32
CA GLY A 15 26.45 17.06 -22.27
C GLY A 15 25.48 15.90 -22.43
N HIS A 16 25.41 15.36 -23.64
CA HIS A 16 24.60 14.19 -23.92
C HIS A 16 25.48 12.94 -23.73
N GLU A 17 25.35 12.32 -22.57
CA GLU A 17 26.01 11.08 -22.24
C GLU A 17 24.98 9.93 -22.20
N GLY A 18 25.44 8.70 -22.32
CA GLY A 18 24.55 7.55 -22.25
C GLY A 18 23.88 7.40 -20.88
N TRP A 19 22.73 6.77 -20.85
CA TRP A 19 21.94 6.50 -19.64
C TRP A 19 22.71 5.72 -18.54
N ASN A 20 23.81 5.10 -18.87
CA ASN A 20 24.72 4.41 -17.97
C ASN A 20 25.71 5.33 -17.24
N ASN A 21 25.71 6.65 -17.55
CA ASN A 21 26.52 7.60 -16.79
C ASN A 21 25.87 7.87 -15.42
N LEU A 22 26.70 7.91 -14.37
CA LEU A 22 26.26 8.12 -13.00
C LEU A 22 25.44 9.41 -12.81
N PHE A 23 25.78 10.46 -13.56
CA PHE A 23 25.13 11.78 -13.48
C PHE A 23 24.19 12.08 -14.67
N PHE A 24 23.81 11.04 -15.43
CA PHE A 24 22.94 11.20 -16.59
C PHE A 24 21.68 12.00 -16.27
N MET A 25 20.93 11.64 -15.20
CA MET A 25 19.69 12.33 -14.82
C MET A 25 19.93 13.80 -14.46
N SER A 26 21.03 14.10 -13.77
CA SER A 26 21.39 15.47 -13.40
C SER A 26 21.72 16.32 -14.63
N LYS A 27 22.46 15.76 -15.56
CA LYS A 27 22.84 16.42 -16.83
C LYS A 27 21.63 16.63 -17.74
N GLU A 28 20.78 15.63 -17.87
CA GLU A 28 19.55 15.72 -18.66
C GLU A 28 18.61 16.80 -18.12
N MET A 29 18.47 16.87 -16.80
CA MET A 29 17.71 17.95 -16.16
C MET A 29 18.32 19.32 -16.48
N MET A 30 19.63 19.48 -16.37
CA MET A 30 20.32 20.74 -16.70
C MET A 30 20.12 21.12 -18.17
N ASN A 31 20.25 20.17 -19.09
CA ASN A 31 20.04 20.42 -20.53
C ASN A 31 18.61 20.90 -20.80
N ARG A 32 17.61 20.29 -20.19
CA ARG A 32 16.20 20.70 -20.33
C ARG A 32 15.95 22.10 -19.77
N LEU A 33 16.52 22.42 -18.62
CA LEU A 33 16.36 23.74 -18.02
C LEU A 33 17.01 24.82 -18.87
N ILE A 34 18.20 24.58 -19.44
CA ILE A 34 18.87 25.49 -20.32
C ILE A 34 18.06 25.72 -21.61
N ALA A 35 17.52 24.61 -22.19
CA ALA A 35 16.67 24.71 -23.38
C ALA A 35 15.43 25.58 -23.12
N ILE A 36 14.75 25.40 -21.98
CA ILE A 36 13.61 26.24 -21.58
C ILE A 36 14.04 27.70 -21.44
N CYS A 37 15.20 27.95 -20.82
CA CYS A 37 15.71 29.33 -20.70
C CYS A 37 15.99 29.99 -22.07
N GLU A 38 16.55 29.23 -23.02
CA GLU A 38 16.79 29.68 -24.38
C GLU A 38 15.48 29.98 -25.13
N GLU A 39 14.48 29.11 -25.04
CA GLU A 39 13.15 29.27 -25.63
C GLU A 39 12.43 30.50 -25.08
N GLU A 40 12.52 30.77 -23.79
CA GLU A 40 11.85 31.86 -23.10
C GLU A 40 12.70 33.16 -23.07
N GLY A 41 13.91 33.16 -23.66
CA GLY A 41 14.80 34.33 -23.69
C GLY A 41 15.35 34.72 -22.30
N ILE A 42 15.47 33.78 -21.39
CA ILE A 42 15.99 33.98 -20.03
C ILE A 42 17.50 33.84 -20.03
N ASN A 43 18.21 34.86 -19.55
CA ASN A 43 19.66 34.79 -19.42
C ASN A 43 20.07 33.82 -18.30
N VAL A 44 21.00 32.96 -18.63
CA VAL A 44 21.62 32.01 -17.67
C VAL A 44 23.02 32.55 -17.32
N ASP A 45 23.24 32.81 -16.04
CA ASP A 45 24.53 33.22 -15.52
C ASP A 45 25.55 32.07 -15.59
N ASP A 46 26.83 32.40 -15.47
CA ASP A 46 27.91 31.42 -15.44
C ASP A 46 27.73 30.38 -14.29
N THR A 47 28.03 29.13 -14.60
CA THR A 47 27.95 28.04 -13.62
C THR A 47 29.01 28.20 -12.54
N VAL A 48 28.58 28.26 -11.29
CA VAL A 48 29.49 28.30 -10.14
C VAL A 48 29.74 26.86 -9.66
N CYS A 49 30.96 26.37 -9.80
CA CYS A 49 31.38 25.10 -9.26
C CYS A 49 31.76 25.24 -7.77
N VAL A 50 30.99 24.63 -6.89
CA VAL A 50 31.31 24.53 -5.46
C VAL A 50 32.10 23.27 -5.25
N ASP A 51 33.41 23.38 -5.41
CA ASP A 51 34.32 22.24 -5.29
C ASP A 51 35.36 22.48 -4.19
N ARG A 52 35.62 21.42 -3.43
CA ARG A 52 36.65 21.39 -2.41
C ARG A 52 37.51 20.14 -2.58
N ASP A 53 38.81 20.30 -2.44
CA ASP A 53 39.75 19.18 -2.60
C ASP A 53 39.67 18.17 -1.44
N ILE A 54 39.08 18.56 -0.30
CA ILE A 54 38.95 17.72 0.89
C ILE A 54 37.51 17.20 0.96
N ASN A 55 37.36 15.87 0.98
CA ASN A 55 36.09 15.23 1.26
C ASN A 55 35.86 15.13 2.78
N TYR A 56 35.36 16.21 3.37
CA TYR A 56 35.11 16.31 4.81
C TYR A 56 34.23 15.17 5.36
N ARG A 57 33.31 14.67 4.55
CA ARG A 57 32.40 13.59 4.97
C ARG A 57 33.14 12.30 5.32
N TYR A 58 34.25 12.02 4.64
CA TYR A 58 35.02 10.78 4.79
C TYR A 58 36.48 11.06 5.24
N GLU A 59 36.75 12.18 5.88
CA GLU A 59 38.12 12.55 6.29
C GLU A 59 38.76 11.49 7.18
N GLY A 60 37.97 10.88 8.08
CA GLY A 60 38.43 9.79 8.96
C GLY A 60 38.32 8.38 8.40
N ALA A 61 37.70 8.19 7.21
CA ALA A 61 37.36 6.88 6.66
C ALA A 61 37.88 6.75 5.21
N LYS A 62 39.16 6.39 5.07
CA LYS A 62 39.87 6.33 3.78
C LYS A 62 39.27 5.30 2.80
N ASP A 63 38.78 4.20 3.32
CA ASP A 63 38.09 3.15 2.56
C ASP A 63 36.76 3.62 1.98
N LEU A 64 35.97 4.35 2.75
CA LEU A 64 34.73 4.98 2.28
C LEU A 64 35.02 6.09 1.26
N ALA A 65 36.06 6.92 1.49
CA ALA A 65 36.48 7.92 0.53
C ALA A 65 36.94 7.30 -0.80
N TYR A 66 37.61 6.14 -0.73
CA TYR A 66 38.00 5.38 -1.92
C TYR A 66 36.78 4.78 -2.64
N LEU A 67 35.86 4.19 -1.89
CA LEU A 67 34.62 3.63 -2.44
C LEU A 67 33.81 4.73 -3.17
N GLU A 68 33.60 5.88 -2.54
CA GLU A 68 32.87 7.02 -3.14
C GLU A 68 33.48 7.48 -4.47
N ARG A 69 34.81 7.55 -4.54
CA ARG A 69 35.52 7.97 -5.75
C ARG A 69 35.47 6.97 -6.89
N ASN A 70 35.30 5.69 -6.62
CA ASN A 70 35.46 4.64 -7.63
C ASN A 70 34.15 3.87 -7.91
N LEU A 71 33.18 3.91 -7.01
CA LEU A 71 31.89 3.21 -7.19
C LEU A 71 31.19 3.72 -8.46
N PHE A 72 30.74 2.79 -9.30
CA PHE A 72 30.08 3.05 -10.60
C PHE A 72 30.93 3.84 -11.62
N ARG A 73 32.24 3.97 -11.41
CA ARG A 73 33.12 4.66 -12.34
C ARG A 73 33.74 3.75 -13.39
N TYR A 74 33.58 2.43 -13.25
CA TYR A 74 34.13 1.41 -14.15
C TYR A 74 35.66 1.58 -14.41
N LYS A 75 36.36 2.02 -13.38
CA LYS A 75 37.82 2.18 -13.41
C LYS A 75 38.50 1.02 -12.72
N ASP A 76 39.55 0.54 -13.30
CA ASP A 76 40.43 -0.44 -12.65
C ASP A 76 41.12 0.22 -11.46
N GLY A 77 40.82 -0.28 -10.27
CA GLY A 77 41.40 0.24 -9.05
C GLY A 77 41.08 -0.68 -7.89
N VAL A 78 42.12 -1.04 -7.14
CA VAL A 78 41.98 -1.86 -5.94
C VAL A 78 42.40 -1.01 -4.74
N TYR A 79 41.61 -1.02 -3.70
CA TYR A 79 41.99 -0.42 -2.44
C TYR A 79 43.10 -1.23 -1.81
N THR A 80 44.25 -0.61 -1.55
CA THR A 80 45.45 -1.29 -1.03
C THR A 80 45.52 -1.30 0.51
N GLY A 81 44.64 -0.59 1.19
CA GLY A 81 44.55 -0.60 2.64
C GLY A 81 43.63 -1.70 3.17
N THR A 82 43.64 -1.88 4.50
CA THR A 82 42.66 -2.74 5.18
C THR A 82 41.35 -1.96 5.32
N PRO A 83 40.18 -2.43 4.81
CA PRO A 83 38.93 -1.77 5.02
C PRO A 83 38.48 -1.95 6.49
N GLU A 84 38.18 -0.86 7.18
CA GLU A 84 37.73 -0.85 8.59
C GLU A 84 36.24 -0.50 8.70
N ASN A 85 35.74 0.29 7.72
CA ASN A 85 34.40 0.83 7.74
C ASN A 85 33.44 0.14 6.77
N ILE A 86 33.91 -0.88 6.04
CA ILE A 86 33.13 -1.63 5.05
C ILE A 86 33.11 -3.10 5.45
N ARG A 87 31.90 -3.65 5.58
CA ARG A 87 31.68 -5.08 5.81
C ARG A 87 30.75 -5.62 4.72
N ILE A 88 31.00 -6.82 4.27
CA ILE A 88 30.15 -7.54 3.33
C ILE A 88 29.69 -8.81 4.01
N TYR A 89 28.40 -9.05 3.98
CA TYR A 89 27.75 -10.23 4.50
C TYR A 89 26.80 -10.80 3.46
N GLU A 90 26.79 -12.10 3.32
CA GLU A 90 25.89 -12.85 2.45
C GLU A 90 25.09 -13.83 3.30
N GLY A 91 23.79 -13.68 3.32
CA GLY A 91 22.88 -14.62 3.96
C GLY A 91 22.29 -15.60 2.98
N SER A 92 21.90 -16.79 3.43
CA SER A 92 21.25 -17.80 2.59
C SER A 92 19.80 -17.45 2.20
N ASN A 93 19.21 -16.47 2.85
CA ASN A 93 17.88 -15.97 2.57
C ASN A 93 17.67 -14.55 3.16
N PRO A 94 16.64 -13.81 2.70
CA PRO A 94 16.38 -12.45 3.18
C PRO A 94 16.20 -12.32 4.69
N LYS A 95 15.67 -13.33 5.35
CA LYS A 95 15.48 -13.32 6.80
C LYS A 95 16.83 -13.36 7.53
N GLU A 96 17.77 -14.16 7.07
CA GLU A 96 19.10 -14.28 7.66
C GLU A 96 19.91 -13.00 7.47
N GLU A 97 19.83 -12.38 6.29
CA GLU A 97 20.45 -11.08 6.02
C GLU A 97 19.91 -10.00 6.96
N LEU A 98 18.59 -9.93 7.13
CA LEU A 98 17.96 -8.99 8.06
C LEU A 98 18.32 -9.28 9.52
N GLN A 99 18.46 -10.53 9.89
CA GLN A 99 18.89 -10.91 11.24
C GLN A 99 20.31 -10.42 11.54
N TYR A 100 21.20 -10.52 10.57
CA TYR A 100 22.53 -9.94 10.67
C TYR A 100 22.47 -8.41 10.80
N ILE A 101 21.69 -7.73 9.95
CA ILE A 101 21.49 -6.27 10.01
C ILE A 101 20.95 -5.83 11.38
N VAL A 102 19.95 -6.52 11.93
CA VAL A 102 19.41 -6.24 13.27
C VAL A 102 20.49 -6.38 14.33
N SER A 103 21.32 -7.42 14.23
CA SER A 103 22.44 -7.64 15.15
C SER A 103 23.44 -6.50 15.09
N GLU A 104 23.81 -6.05 13.89
CA GLU A 104 24.71 -4.90 13.68
C GLU A 104 24.13 -3.60 14.22
N ILE A 105 22.85 -3.32 13.96
CA ILE A 105 22.14 -2.13 14.50
C ILE A 105 22.21 -2.13 16.03
N LEU A 106 21.92 -3.26 16.66
CA LEU A 106 21.98 -3.37 18.12
C LEU A 106 23.42 -3.23 18.66
N GLN A 107 24.41 -3.72 17.94
CA GLN A 107 25.81 -3.52 18.31
C GLN A 107 26.22 -2.06 18.21
N LEU A 108 25.94 -1.41 17.09
CA LEU A 108 26.25 0.01 16.86
C LEU A 108 25.60 0.90 17.91
N THR A 109 24.33 0.67 18.24
CA THR A 109 23.60 1.50 19.19
C THR A 109 23.99 1.24 20.64
N ARG A 110 24.23 -0.01 21.02
CA ARG A 110 24.50 -0.37 22.42
C ARG A 110 25.95 -0.25 22.83
N LYS A 111 26.88 -0.45 21.87
CA LYS A 111 28.32 -0.47 22.18
C LYS A 111 29.09 0.72 21.62
N GLU A 112 28.69 1.23 20.47
CA GLU A 112 29.42 2.25 19.73
C GLU A 112 28.78 3.65 19.80
N GLY A 113 27.65 3.77 20.51
CA GLY A 113 27.01 5.06 20.81
C GLY A 113 26.25 5.68 19.63
N PHE A 114 25.99 4.93 18.54
CA PHE A 114 25.12 5.39 17.47
C PHE A 114 23.68 5.51 17.95
N ARG A 115 22.93 6.43 17.34
CA ARG A 115 21.49 6.54 17.57
C ARG A 115 20.76 5.87 16.41
N TYR A 116 19.59 5.30 16.64
CA TYR A 116 18.78 4.70 15.58
C TYR A 116 18.57 5.64 14.39
N ARG A 117 18.40 6.94 14.62
CA ARG A 117 18.24 7.95 13.56
C ARG A 117 19.48 8.18 12.69
N ASP A 118 20.63 7.71 13.13
CA ASP A 118 21.90 7.84 12.40
C ASP A 118 22.14 6.64 11.46
N ILE A 119 21.24 5.64 11.50
CA ILE A 119 21.36 4.38 10.76
C ILE A 119 20.28 4.32 9.68
N ALA A 120 20.67 4.01 8.45
CA ALA A 120 19.75 3.76 7.35
C ALA A 120 20.00 2.35 6.77
N VAL A 121 18.89 1.64 6.50
CA VAL A 121 18.91 0.37 5.76
C VAL A 121 18.27 0.61 4.40
N VAL A 122 18.98 0.31 3.32
CA VAL A 122 18.54 0.57 1.95
C VAL A 122 18.42 -0.74 1.20
N THR A 123 17.32 -0.96 0.52
CA THR A 123 17.11 -2.10 -0.37
C THR A 123 16.46 -1.65 -1.68
N ALA A 124 16.76 -2.34 -2.76
CA ALA A 124 16.06 -2.15 -4.05
C ALA A 124 14.75 -2.96 -4.12
N ASP A 125 14.57 -3.95 -3.23
CA ASP A 125 13.40 -4.85 -3.19
C ASP A 125 12.69 -4.75 -1.83
N LEU A 126 11.90 -3.70 -1.67
CA LEU A 126 11.08 -3.52 -0.48
C LEU A 126 9.88 -4.48 -0.41
N GLU A 127 9.46 -5.04 -1.52
CA GLU A 127 8.36 -5.99 -1.54
C GLU A 127 8.72 -7.29 -0.81
N THR A 128 9.92 -7.81 -1.08
CA THR A 128 10.45 -9.00 -0.41
C THR A 128 10.91 -8.72 1.02
N TYR A 129 11.65 -7.65 1.23
CA TYR A 129 12.29 -7.37 2.52
C TYR A 129 11.40 -6.61 3.52
N GLY A 130 10.50 -5.74 3.06
CA GLY A 130 9.79 -4.78 3.91
C GLY A 130 8.98 -5.41 5.04
N LYS A 131 8.21 -6.46 4.72
CA LYS A 131 7.35 -7.15 5.72
C LYS A 131 8.18 -7.92 6.76
N VAL A 132 9.25 -8.55 6.31
CA VAL A 132 10.16 -9.29 7.21
C VAL A 132 10.92 -8.30 8.10
N ALA A 133 11.43 -7.20 7.52
CA ALA A 133 12.10 -6.14 8.24
C ALA A 133 11.21 -5.51 9.32
N ALA A 134 9.96 -5.16 8.99
CA ALA A 134 8.99 -4.61 9.94
C ALA A 134 8.82 -5.50 11.17
N ASN A 135 8.62 -6.79 10.94
CA ASN A 135 8.44 -7.76 12.02
C ASN A 135 9.71 -7.93 12.86
N MET A 136 10.87 -8.02 12.23
CA MET A 136 12.14 -8.21 12.94
C MET A 136 12.54 -6.97 13.75
N MET A 137 12.36 -5.77 13.21
CA MET A 137 12.60 -4.52 13.95
C MET A 137 11.69 -4.43 15.19
N LYS A 138 10.39 -4.73 15.00
CA LYS A 138 9.42 -4.77 16.11
C LYS A 138 9.79 -5.80 17.18
N GLN A 139 10.17 -7.03 16.79
CA GLN A 139 10.55 -8.09 17.73
C GLN A 139 11.81 -7.77 18.54
N ASN A 140 12.65 -6.87 18.06
CA ASN A 140 13.89 -6.45 18.71
C ASN A 140 13.82 -5.04 19.31
N ASP A 141 12.61 -4.45 19.42
CA ASP A 141 12.35 -3.11 19.96
C ASP A 141 13.18 -2.01 19.24
N ILE A 142 13.44 -2.17 17.94
CA ILE A 142 14.14 -1.19 17.12
C ILE A 142 13.10 -0.23 16.50
N PRO A 143 13.12 1.07 16.87
CA PRO A 143 12.25 2.06 16.26
C PRO A 143 12.70 2.32 14.81
N ALA A 144 11.97 1.81 13.85
CA ALA A 144 12.27 1.94 12.42
C ALA A 144 11.10 2.55 11.67
N PHE A 145 11.39 3.47 10.77
CA PHE A 145 10.47 3.96 9.76
C PHE A 145 10.73 3.21 8.45
N LEU A 146 9.70 2.64 7.89
CA LEU A 146 9.75 1.91 6.63
C LEU A 146 9.01 2.72 5.55
N ASP A 147 9.76 3.28 4.61
CA ASP A 147 9.22 4.07 3.51
C ASP A 147 8.83 3.17 2.33
N TYR A 148 7.69 2.49 2.44
CA TYR A 148 7.16 1.73 1.32
C TYR A 148 5.65 1.87 1.21
N LYS A 149 5.17 1.81 -0.02
CA LYS A 149 3.74 1.79 -0.32
C LYS A 149 3.20 0.39 0.00
N ARG A 150 2.29 0.31 0.95
CA ARG A 150 1.56 -0.94 1.21
C ARG A 150 0.43 -1.09 0.21
N SER A 151 0.26 -2.30 -0.31
CA SER A 151 -0.96 -2.61 -1.07
C SER A 151 -2.15 -2.52 -0.13
N VAL A 152 -3.13 -1.72 -0.51
CA VAL A 152 -4.38 -1.57 0.23
C VAL A 152 -5.40 -2.66 -0.09
N ALA A 153 -5.13 -3.49 -1.10
CA ALA A 153 -6.04 -4.53 -1.57
C ALA A 153 -6.41 -5.58 -0.50
N SER A 154 -5.52 -5.82 0.47
CA SER A 154 -5.79 -6.73 1.59
C SER A 154 -6.37 -6.05 2.83
N ASN A 155 -6.67 -4.74 2.76
CA ASN A 155 -7.28 -4.05 3.88
C ASN A 155 -8.76 -4.46 4.01
N PRO A 156 -9.25 -4.79 5.23
CA PRO A 156 -10.63 -5.22 5.43
C PRO A 156 -11.69 -4.27 4.89
N TYR A 157 -11.44 -2.96 4.93
CA TYR A 157 -12.38 -1.96 4.42
C TYR A 157 -12.47 -1.97 2.89
N VAL A 158 -11.33 -2.04 2.21
CA VAL A 158 -11.29 -2.17 0.74
C VAL A 158 -11.91 -3.49 0.31
N GLU A 159 -11.59 -4.58 1.02
CA GLU A 159 -12.17 -5.90 0.76
C GLU A 159 -13.69 -5.91 0.94
N MET A 160 -14.20 -5.23 1.96
CA MET A 160 -15.64 -5.07 2.18
C MET A 160 -16.32 -4.36 1.00
N LEU A 161 -15.75 -3.26 0.54
CA LEU A 161 -16.29 -2.50 -0.59
C LEU A 161 -16.26 -3.30 -1.89
N CYS A 162 -15.09 -3.85 -2.23
CA CYS A 162 -14.93 -4.63 -3.46
C CYS A 162 -15.82 -5.88 -3.47
N SER A 163 -15.90 -6.58 -2.36
CA SER A 163 -16.77 -7.76 -2.25
C SER A 163 -18.25 -7.41 -2.28
N ALA A 164 -18.68 -6.28 -1.67
CA ALA A 164 -20.07 -5.83 -1.74
C ALA A 164 -20.50 -5.52 -3.19
N LEU A 165 -19.67 -4.82 -3.95
CA LEU A 165 -19.92 -4.55 -5.36
C LEU A 165 -19.94 -5.81 -6.21
N GLU A 166 -19.01 -6.74 -5.95
CA GLU A 166 -18.91 -8.02 -6.63
C GLU A 166 -20.11 -8.93 -6.31
N ILE A 167 -20.66 -8.90 -5.10
CA ILE A 167 -21.88 -9.61 -4.69
C ILE A 167 -23.05 -9.22 -5.59
N VAL A 168 -23.26 -7.94 -5.79
CA VAL A 168 -24.35 -7.43 -6.64
C VAL A 168 -24.10 -7.76 -8.11
N GLU A 169 -22.87 -7.62 -8.61
CA GLU A 169 -22.51 -7.93 -9.99
C GLU A 169 -22.72 -9.41 -10.32
N LYS A 170 -22.23 -10.30 -9.44
CA LYS A 170 -22.21 -11.75 -9.71
C LYS A 170 -23.44 -12.49 -9.18
N GLY A 171 -24.38 -11.79 -8.54
CA GLY A 171 -25.62 -12.38 -8.07
C GLY A 171 -25.46 -13.24 -6.81
N TYR A 172 -24.76 -12.75 -5.81
CA TYR A 172 -24.60 -13.34 -4.46
C TYR A 172 -23.92 -14.73 -4.46
N PRO A 173 -22.71 -14.87 -5.02
CA PRO A 173 -21.96 -16.11 -4.96
C PRO A 173 -21.51 -16.38 -3.52
N TYR A 174 -21.46 -17.67 -3.15
CA TYR A 174 -21.12 -18.09 -1.80
C TYR A 174 -19.78 -17.53 -1.31
N ASP A 175 -18.74 -17.70 -2.10
CA ASP A 175 -17.38 -17.30 -1.73
C ASP A 175 -17.27 -15.79 -1.47
N THR A 176 -17.90 -14.98 -2.33
CA THR A 176 -17.87 -13.52 -2.20
C THR A 176 -18.70 -13.04 -1.01
N MET A 177 -19.85 -13.67 -0.74
CA MET A 177 -20.67 -13.36 0.44
C MET A 177 -19.90 -13.60 1.74
N PHE A 178 -19.23 -14.74 1.89
CA PHE A 178 -18.48 -15.03 3.11
C PHE A 178 -17.15 -14.27 3.19
N ARG A 179 -16.55 -13.91 2.07
CA ARG A 179 -15.44 -12.98 2.03
C ARG A 179 -15.85 -11.60 2.58
N TYR A 180 -16.99 -11.06 2.14
CA TYR A 180 -17.59 -9.83 2.65
C TYR A 180 -17.88 -9.92 4.17
N LEU A 181 -18.59 -10.94 4.62
CA LEU A 181 -18.97 -11.11 6.02
C LEU A 181 -17.74 -11.22 6.94
N ARG A 182 -16.67 -11.87 6.49
CA ARG A 182 -15.44 -12.08 7.26
C ARG A 182 -14.51 -10.88 7.36
N THR A 183 -14.83 -9.76 6.73
CA THR A 183 -14.07 -8.52 6.87
C THR A 183 -14.11 -7.94 8.29
N GLY A 184 -15.09 -8.32 9.10
CA GLY A 184 -15.30 -7.80 10.45
C GLY A 184 -15.96 -6.43 10.50
N LEU A 185 -16.37 -5.87 9.33
CA LEU A 185 -16.96 -4.55 9.18
C LEU A 185 -18.46 -4.58 8.85
N THR A 186 -19.11 -5.72 9.08
CA THR A 186 -20.54 -5.93 8.76
C THR A 186 -21.46 -5.83 9.96
N GLY A 187 -20.89 -5.62 11.17
CA GLY A 187 -21.66 -5.60 12.42
C GLY A 187 -22.15 -6.96 12.89
N ILE A 188 -21.84 -8.05 12.17
CA ILE A 188 -22.23 -9.42 12.53
C ILE A 188 -21.09 -10.09 13.30
N SER A 189 -21.40 -10.78 14.39
CA SER A 189 -20.40 -11.46 15.19
C SER A 189 -19.75 -12.62 14.42
N ARG A 190 -18.48 -12.92 14.71
CA ARG A 190 -17.78 -14.05 14.09
C ARG A 190 -18.49 -15.38 14.34
N HIS A 191 -19.05 -15.56 15.55
CA HIS A 191 -19.82 -16.75 15.89
C HIS A 191 -21.06 -16.90 14.99
N ASP A 192 -21.80 -15.82 14.76
CA ASP A 192 -22.99 -15.82 13.91
C ASP A 192 -22.64 -16.05 12.45
N ILE A 193 -21.49 -15.50 11.98
CA ILE A 193 -20.99 -15.75 10.63
C ILE A 193 -20.65 -17.23 10.44
N ASP A 194 -19.94 -17.84 11.39
CA ASP A 194 -19.59 -19.28 11.34
C ASP A 194 -20.84 -20.17 11.37
N MET A 195 -21.83 -19.83 12.20
CA MET A 195 -23.11 -20.50 12.25
C MET A 195 -23.87 -20.40 10.92
N LEU A 196 -23.94 -19.22 10.36
CA LEU A 196 -24.58 -18.92 9.08
C LEU A 196 -23.89 -19.67 7.92
N GLU A 197 -22.57 -19.70 7.91
CA GLU A 197 -21.79 -20.38 6.89
C GLU A 197 -22.02 -21.88 6.90
N ASN A 198 -21.99 -22.50 8.09
CA ASN A 198 -22.29 -23.92 8.26
C ASN A 198 -23.70 -24.27 7.75
N TYR A 199 -24.68 -23.40 8.04
CA TYR A 199 -26.03 -23.57 7.52
C TYR A 199 -26.08 -23.45 6.00
N CYS A 200 -25.48 -22.39 5.42
CA CYS A 200 -25.46 -22.16 3.99
C CYS A 200 -24.80 -23.32 3.22
N LEU A 201 -23.72 -23.88 3.74
CA LEU A 201 -23.05 -25.05 3.17
C LEU A 201 -23.94 -26.29 3.24
N ALA A 202 -24.54 -26.57 4.40
CA ALA A 202 -25.35 -27.76 4.61
C ALA A 202 -26.65 -27.81 3.79
N VAL A 203 -27.24 -26.63 3.53
CA VAL A 203 -28.52 -26.46 2.82
C VAL A 203 -28.33 -26.09 1.34
N GLY A 204 -27.13 -25.62 0.99
CA GLY A 204 -26.79 -25.19 -0.39
C GLY A 204 -27.36 -23.82 -0.74
N ILE A 205 -27.31 -22.84 0.18
CA ILE A 205 -27.74 -21.47 -0.07
C ILE A 205 -26.75 -20.80 -1.04
N ARG A 206 -27.22 -20.43 -2.23
CA ARG A 206 -26.43 -19.76 -3.28
C ARG A 206 -27.34 -18.88 -4.13
N GLY A 207 -26.79 -17.74 -4.57
CA GLY A 207 -27.42 -16.86 -5.52
C GLY A 207 -28.47 -15.90 -4.93
N SER A 208 -28.76 -14.86 -5.69
CA SER A 208 -29.59 -13.72 -5.28
C SER A 208 -30.96 -14.15 -4.71
N ARG A 209 -31.67 -15.02 -5.42
CA ARG A 209 -32.99 -15.50 -4.97
C ARG A 209 -32.95 -16.12 -3.56
N ALA A 210 -31.93 -16.94 -3.28
CA ALA A 210 -31.81 -17.63 -2.01
C ALA A 210 -31.52 -16.67 -0.84
N TRP A 211 -30.85 -15.56 -1.08
CA TRP A 211 -30.59 -14.54 -0.08
C TRP A 211 -31.79 -13.60 0.16
N HIS A 212 -32.61 -13.36 -0.87
CA HIS A 212 -33.80 -12.50 -0.75
C HIS A 212 -35.02 -13.21 -0.13
N GLU A 213 -35.14 -14.53 -0.33
CA GLU A 213 -36.25 -15.31 0.21
C GLU A 213 -35.97 -15.84 1.63
N PRO A 214 -36.99 -15.93 2.51
CA PRO A 214 -36.82 -16.55 3.84
C PRO A 214 -36.39 -18.04 3.73
N TRP A 215 -35.45 -18.42 4.55
CA TRP A 215 -34.99 -19.79 4.61
C TRP A 215 -35.96 -20.70 5.39
N LYS A 216 -36.31 -21.83 4.79
CA LYS A 216 -37.30 -22.78 5.33
C LYS A 216 -36.74 -24.18 5.57
N LYS A 217 -35.60 -24.51 5.00
CA LYS A 217 -34.99 -25.83 5.05
C LYS A 217 -34.20 -26.02 6.34
N LYS A 218 -34.38 -27.16 7.04
CA LYS A 218 -33.55 -27.55 8.18
C LYS A 218 -32.32 -28.32 7.71
N MET A 219 -31.22 -28.22 8.47
CA MET A 219 -30.01 -29.00 8.21
C MET A 219 -30.30 -30.47 8.36
N LYS A 220 -29.84 -31.30 7.43
CA LYS A 220 -29.94 -32.77 7.54
C LYS A 220 -28.69 -33.30 8.25
N ARG A 221 -28.86 -34.21 9.19
CA ARG A 221 -27.77 -34.94 9.87
C ARG A 221 -26.80 -34.11 10.74
N SER A 222 -27.20 -32.96 11.25
CA SER A 222 -26.41 -32.21 12.22
C SER A 222 -26.92 -32.41 13.63
N THR A 223 -26.02 -32.62 14.60
CA THR A 223 -26.34 -32.62 16.05
C THR A 223 -26.65 -31.21 16.55
N TYR A 224 -26.13 -30.19 15.90
CA TYR A 224 -26.41 -28.77 16.15
C TYR A 224 -27.30 -28.24 15.04
N GLN A 225 -28.48 -27.77 15.42
CA GLN A 225 -29.40 -27.12 14.48
C GLN A 225 -29.72 -25.71 15.01
N PRO A 226 -29.18 -24.68 14.39
CA PRO A 226 -29.55 -23.30 14.71
C PRO A 226 -31.04 -23.08 14.38
N GLU A 227 -31.70 -22.25 15.17
CA GLU A 227 -33.09 -21.89 14.92
C GLU A 227 -33.20 -21.11 13.60
N LEU A 228 -34.18 -21.53 12.76
CA LEU A 228 -34.40 -20.88 11.47
C LEU A 228 -34.79 -19.41 11.60
N GLU A 229 -35.45 -19.05 12.70
CA GLU A 229 -35.81 -17.67 13.00
C GLU A 229 -34.57 -16.82 13.19
N THR A 230 -33.61 -17.25 14.01
CA THR A 230 -32.32 -16.58 14.22
C THR A 230 -31.55 -16.44 12.91
N LEU A 231 -31.49 -17.48 12.08
CA LEU A 231 -30.82 -17.43 10.78
C LEU A 231 -31.49 -16.45 9.82
N ASN A 232 -32.83 -16.35 9.83
CA ASN A 232 -33.54 -15.39 8.98
C ASN A 232 -33.36 -13.95 9.47
N VAL A 233 -33.31 -13.71 10.77
CA VAL A 233 -33.00 -12.39 11.33
C VAL A 233 -31.59 -11.94 10.88
N LEU A 234 -30.58 -12.81 11.00
CA LEU A 234 -29.24 -12.53 10.53
C LEU A 234 -29.20 -12.27 9.02
N ARG A 235 -29.92 -13.08 8.24
CA ARG A 235 -30.04 -12.87 6.79
C ARG A 235 -30.63 -11.48 6.47
N GLU A 236 -31.69 -11.09 7.18
CA GLU A 236 -32.32 -9.77 6.99
C GLU A 236 -31.38 -8.63 7.36
N GLN A 237 -30.68 -8.73 8.48
CA GLN A 237 -29.67 -7.76 8.89
C GLN A 237 -28.56 -7.59 7.83
N ILE A 238 -28.07 -8.71 7.27
CA ILE A 238 -27.04 -8.71 6.23
C ILE A 238 -27.59 -8.09 4.93
N MET A 239 -28.84 -8.41 4.55
CA MET A 239 -29.41 -7.96 3.29
C MET A 239 -29.92 -6.53 3.31
N ALA A 240 -30.25 -5.98 4.46
CA ALA A 240 -30.82 -4.65 4.56
C ALA A 240 -29.96 -3.55 3.88
N PRO A 241 -28.64 -3.47 4.09
CA PRO A 241 -27.80 -2.50 3.39
C PRO A 241 -27.74 -2.72 1.87
N PHE A 242 -27.88 -3.96 1.41
CA PHE A 242 -27.82 -4.29 -0.01
C PHE A 242 -29.05 -3.87 -0.81
N LEU A 243 -30.20 -3.69 -0.17
CA LEU A 243 -31.46 -3.42 -0.89
C LEU A 243 -31.36 -2.16 -1.77
N ASN A 244 -30.90 -1.05 -1.21
CA ASN A 244 -30.74 0.18 -1.97
C ASN A 244 -29.55 0.09 -2.94
N LEU A 245 -28.42 -0.45 -2.49
CA LEU A 245 -27.23 -0.64 -3.32
C LEU A 245 -27.56 -1.45 -4.59
N GLU A 246 -28.23 -2.58 -4.45
CA GLU A 246 -28.62 -3.44 -5.56
C GLU A 246 -29.60 -2.76 -6.50
N ALA A 247 -30.59 -2.05 -5.96
CA ALA A 247 -31.59 -1.34 -6.77
C ALA A 247 -30.93 -0.30 -7.69
N VAL A 248 -29.99 0.49 -7.19
CA VAL A 248 -29.30 1.52 -7.94
C VAL A 248 -28.27 0.90 -8.92
N LEU A 249 -27.46 -0.07 -8.45
CA LEU A 249 -26.41 -0.68 -9.28
C LEU A 249 -26.98 -1.51 -10.45
N LYS A 250 -28.22 -1.98 -10.36
CA LYS A 250 -28.92 -2.72 -11.43
C LYS A 250 -29.79 -1.83 -12.32
N ASP A 251 -29.95 -0.56 -11.97
CA ASP A 251 -30.66 0.40 -12.81
C ASP A 251 -29.82 0.78 -14.03
N LYS A 252 -30.33 0.49 -15.22
CA LYS A 252 -29.67 0.81 -16.49
C LYS A 252 -29.61 2.30 -16.82
N GLU A 253 -30.44 3.10 -16.15
CA GLU A 253 -30.47 4.55 -16.34
C GLU A 253 -29.57 5.29 -15.34
N ALA A 254 -29.08 4.60 -14.30
CA ALA A 254 -28.19 5.19 -13.32
C ALA A 254 -26.83 5.55 -13.93
N ASN A 255 -26.29 6.69 -13.52
CA ASN A 255 -24.95 7.16 -13.87
C ASN A 255 -23.94 6.86 -12.74
N VAL A 256 -22.67 7.16 -12.96
CA VAL A 256 -21.59 6.93 -11.99
C VAL A 256 -21.84 7.67 -10.68
N ARG A 257 -22.40 8.88 -10.72
CA ARG A 257 -22.78 9.64 -9.53
C ARG A 257 -23.78 8.87 -8.67
N ALA A 258 -24.80 8.30 -9.28
CA ALA A 258 -25.79 7.49 -8.58
C ALA A 258 -25.16 6.25 -7.94
N TYR A 259 -24.24 5.58 -8.65
CA TYR A 259 -23.50 4.43 -8.12
C TYR A 259 -22.66 4.80 -6.90
N VAL A 260 -21.88 5.87 -6.99
CA VAL A 260 -21.06 6.34 -5.86
C VAL A 260 -21.94 6.75 -4.66
N THR A 261 -23.05 7.43 -4.92
CA THR A 261 -24.02 7.80 -3.85
C THR A 261 -24.56 6.55 -3.16
N ALA A 262 -24.97 5.54 -3.91
CA ALA A 262 -25.47 4.28 -3.34
C ALA A 262 -24.38 3.52 -2.52
N VAL A 263 -23.12 3.55 -2.96
CA VAL A 263 -22.00 2.99 -2.21
C VAL A 263 -21.77 3.77 -0.91
N TYR A 264 -21.85 5.09 -0.95
CA TYR A 264 -21.72 5.93 0.24
C TYR A 264 -22.83 5.66 1.26
N GLU A 265 -24.08 5.55 0.82
CA GLU A 265 -25.22 5.19 1.65
C GLU A 265 -25.05 3.79 2.25
N PHE A 266 -24.56 2.83 1.49
CA PHE A 266 -24.26 1.49 1.95
C PHE A 266 -23.19 1.48 3.07
N VAL A 267 -22.09 2.19 2.90
CA VAL A 267 -21.04 2.34 3.91
C VAL A 267 -21.56 3.01 5.17
N THR A 268 -22.42 4.02 5.02
CA THR A 268 -23.04 4.72 6.13
C THR A 268 -24.00 3.82 6.90
N ALA A 269 -24.83 3.03 6.21
CA ALA A 269 -25.76 2.08 6.81
C ALA A 269 -25.05 0.97 7.62
N LEU A 270 -23.82 0.63 7.27
CA LEU A 270 -22.97 -0.30 8.01
C LEU A 270 -22.24 0.33 9.21
N HIS A 271 -22.37 1.64 9.45
CA HIS A 271 -21.60 2.36 10.47
C HIS A 271 -20.09 2.13 10.34
N SER A 272 -19.58 2.03 9.10
CA SER A 272 -18.19 1.62 8.83
C SER A 272 -17.18 2.57 9.45
N ALA A 273 -17.46 3.87 9.54
CA ALA A 273 -16.57 4.84 10.17
C ALA A 273 -16.33 4.55 11.65
N GLU A 274 -17.38 4.18 12.39
CA GLU A 274 -17.29 3.83 13.81
C GLU A 274 -16.55 2.52 14.02
N GLN A 275 -16.80 1.54 13.18
CA GLN A 275 -16.13 0.24 13.22
C GLN A 275 -14.63 0.36 12.86
N ILE A 276 -14.29 1.18 11.86
CA ILE A 276 -12.90 1.49 11.48
C ILE A 276 -12.19 2.18 12.64
N LYS A 277 -12.85 3.14 13.30
CA LYS A 277 -12.29 3.81 14.48
C LYS A 277 -12.02 2.83 15.61
N ALA A 278 -12.95 1.92 15.90
CA ALA A 278 -12.76 0.89 16.90
C ALA A 278 -11.59 -0.06 16.57
N LEU A 279 -11.42 -0.42 15.29
CA LEU A 279 -10.26 -1.20 14.83
C LEU A 279 -8.95 -0.40 14.98
N SER A 280 -8.97 0.90 14.68
CA SER A 280 -7.79 1.77 14.80
C SER A 280 -7.29 1.90 16.24
N GLU A 281 -8.19 1.87 17.21
CA GLU A 281 -7.85 1.93 18.64
C GLU A 281 -7.25 0.61 19.15
N CYS A 282 -7.55 -0.52 18.51
CA CYS A 282 -7.08 -1.85 18.91
C CYS A 282 -5.76 -2.27 18.29
N GLU A 283 -5.33 -1.65 17.17
CA GLU A 283 -4.14 -2.06 16.44
C GLU A 283 -3.05 -0.97 16.47
N PRO A 284 -1.75 -1.36 16.55
CA PRO A 284 -0.62 -0.39 16.51
C PRO A 284 -0.55 0.42 15.21
N ALA A 285 -1.21 -0.04 14.15
CA ALA A 285 -1.30 0.61 12.83
C ALA A 285 -2.58 1.44 12.67
N GLY A 286 -3.24 1.83 13.75
CA GLY A 286 -4.56 2.46 13.77
C GLY A 286 -4.74 3.64 12.82
N ASN A 287 -3.74 4.50 12.72
CA ASN A 287 -3.78 5.65 11.80
C ASN A 287 -3.90 5.25 10.30
N GLU A 288 -3.51 4.03 9.94
CA GLU A 288 -3.61 3.55 8.55
C GLU A 288 -5.08 3.36 8.13
N TYR A 289 -5.94 2.89 9.03
CA TYR A 289 -7.36 2.68 8.73
C TYR A 289 -8.10 4.00 8.50
N GLU A 290 -7.86 5.00 9.33
CA GLU A 290 -8.47 6.33 9.17
C GLU A 290 -7.98 7.03 7.91
N GLN A 291 -6.67 6.96 7.60
CA GLN A 291 -6.11 7.50 6.38
C GLN A 291 -6.67 6.81 5.13
N LEU A 292 -6.83 5.50 5.18
CA LEU A 292 -7.40 4.74 4.07
C LEU A 292 -8.86 5.09 3.84
N TYR A 293 -9.65 5.22 4.90
CA TYR A 293 -11.05 5.65 4.81
C TYR A 293 -11.16 7.00 4.10
N ALA A 294 -10.37 7.99 4.53
CA ALA A 294 -10.31 9.30 3.89
C ALA A 294 -9.90 9.22 2.41
N LYS A 295 -8.91 8.39 2.10
CA LYS A 295 -8.44 8.19 0.72
C LYS A 295 -9.47 7.54 -0.20
N VAL A 296 -10.25 6.60 0.32
CA VAL A 296 -11.35 5.99 -0.44
C VAL A 296 -12.45 7.02 -0.74
N LEU A 297 -12.77 7.89 0.21
CA LEU A 297 -13.71 8.98 -0.03
C LEU A 297 -13.18 9.97 -1.09
N GLU A 298 -11.91 10.40 -0.99
CA GLU A 298 -11.27 11.22 -2.01
C GLU A 298 -11.28 10.56 -3.41
N LEU A 299 -11.10 9.24 -3.47
CA LEU A 299 -11.19 8.49 -4.72
C LEU A 299 -12.60 8.55 -5.30
N PHE A 300 -13.64 8.36 -4.48
CA PHE A 300 -15.02 8.44 -4.93
C PHE A 300 -15.39 9.86 -5.40
N ASP A 301 -14.96 10.90 -4.69
CA ASP A 301 -15.15 12.28 -5.11
C ASP A 301 -14.51 12.53 -6.48
N ARG A 302 -13.31 12.03 -6.70
CA ARG A 302 -12.59 12.15 -7.97
C ARG A 302 -13.27 11.38 -9.10
N ILE A 303 -13.79 10.18 -8.83
CA ILE A 303 -14.58 9.40 -9.80
C ILE A 303 -15.83 10.18 -10.20
N VAL A 304 -16.51 10.81 -9.25
CA VAL A 304 -17.70 11.64 -9.53
C VAL A 304 -17.34 12.90 -10.30
N GLU A 305 -16.22 13.55 -9.99
CA GLU A 305 -15.75 14.74 -10.72
C GLU A 305 -15.45 14.43 -12.20
N LEU A 306 -14.81 13.30 -12.46
CA LEU A 306 -14.36 12.94 -13.80
C LEU A 306 -15.43 12.21 -14.63
N LEU A 307 -16.23 11.37 -14.03
CA LEU A 307 -17.12 10.43 -14.72
C LEU A 307 -18.58 10.50 -14.22
N GLY A 308 -18.92 11.43 -13.31
CA GLY A 308 -20.19 11.41 -12.59
C GLY A 308 -21.44 11.36 -13.45
N GLU A 309 -21.42 12.00 -14.62
CA GLU A 309 -22.55 12.03 -15.55
C GLU A 309 -22.54 10.86 -16.57
N GLU A 310 -21.45 10.10 -16.61
CA GLU A 310 -21.31 8.98 -17.53
C GLU A 310 -22.15 7.78 -17.06
N LYS A 311 -22.69 7.03 -18.02
CA LYS A 311 -23.35 5.75 -17.79
C LYS A 311 -22.38 4.63 -18.12
N VAL A 312 -22.02 3.88 -17.10
CA VAL A 312 -21.12 2.73 -17.23
C VAL A 312 -21.82 1.46 -16.76
N SER A 313 -21.39 0.31 -17.23
CA SER A 313 -21.88 -0.95 -16.71
C SER A 313 -21.35 -1.19 -15.28
N LEU A 314 -22.08 -1.93 -14.46
CA LEU A 314 -21.62 -2.31 -13.13
C LEU A 314 -20.25 -2.97 -13.14
N LYS A 315 -19.97 -3.79 -14.15
CA LYS A 315 -18.67 -4.43 -14.35
C LYS A 315 -17.54 -3.43 -14.60
N GLU A 316 -17.79 -2.38 -15.35
CA GLU A 316 -16.82 -1.31 -15.61
C GLU A 316 -16.62 -0.47 -14.35
N PHE A 317 -17.69 -0.13 -13.64
CA PHE A 317 -17.60 0.57 -12.37
C PHE A 317 -16.76 -0.22 -11.34
N ASN A 318 -17.01 -1.51 -11.19
CA ASN A 318 -16.21 -2.37 -10.30
C ASN A 318 -14.72 -2.39 -10.69
N ARG A 319 -14.40 -2.36 -12.00
CA ARG A 319 -13.00 -2.27 -12.45
C ARG A 319 -12.36 -0.93 -12.11
N ILE A 320 -13.12 0.17 -12.22
CA ILE A 320 -12.65 1.51 -11.87
C ILE A 320 -12.34 1.59 -10.37
N VAL A 321 -13.23 1.06 -9.53
CA VAL A 321 -13.04 1.06 -8.07
C VAL A 321 -11.90 0.14 -7.62
N ALA A 322 -11.67 -0.97 -8.32
CA ALA A 322 -10.63 -1.94 -7.97
C ALA A 322 -9.22 -1.60 -8.51
N ALA A 323 -9.09 -0.62 -9.42
CA ALA A 323 -7.82 -0.19 -10.02
C ALA A 323 -7.08 0.80 -9.13
#